data_2f24896e27bffe79f4a0e052b7604d30
#
_entry.id   2f24896e27bffe79f4a0e052b7604d30
#
_cell.length_a   1.000
_cell.length_b   1.000
_cell.length_c   1.000
_cell.angle_alpha   90.00
_cell.angle_beta   90.00
_cell.angle_gamma   90.00
#
_symmetry.space_group_name_H-M   'P 1'
#
loop_
_entity.id
_entity.type
_entity.pdbx_description
1 polymer ?
#
loop_
_entity_poly.entity_id
_entity_poly.type
_entity_poly.pdbx_seq_one_letter_code
_entity_poly.pdbx_strand_id
1 'polypeptide(L)'
;MAKYNPKILVVDDNEDNRFTLHRRLKKDGYSEISLANGGQEALDIVYEESFDLILLDLMMPDISGLEVLQQVKSDPDLRHIPVIMVTASDDVESAAECIQSGADDYITKPINATLLNARVSSSLDKKRVRDLEASYLGRVEEEKKKTNDLLHSVLPKGTVGEIKSASNTGPKRYDNVAI
;
A
#
# COMPACT_ATOMS: atom_id res chain seq x y z
N MET A 1 -9.87 -10.61 -18.96
CA MET A 1 -9.26 -9.85 -17.86
C MET A 1 -8.29 -10.75 -17.13
N ALA A 2 -7.02 -10.36 -16.99
CA ALA A 2 -6.08 -11.13 -16.18
C ALA A 2 -6.60 -11.17 -14.74
N LYS A 3 -6.68 -12.39 -14.16
CA LYS A 3 -7.08 -12.57 -12.77
C LYS A 3 -6.00 -11.92 -11.90
N TYR A 4 -6.38 -10.97 -11.05
CA TYR A 4 -5.46 -10.37 -10.08
C TYR A 4 -4.86 -11.50 -9.21
N ASN A 5 -3.55 -11.64 -9.26
CA ASN A 5 -2.81 -12.66 -8.52
C ASN A 5 -1.79 -11.94 -7.64
N PRO A 6 -2.15 -11.62 -6.40
CA PRO A 6 -1.27 -10.85 -5.51
C PRO A 6 -0.04 -11.67 -5.10
N LYS A 7 1.10 -10.99 -5.00
CA LYS A 7 2.35 -11.55 -4.49
C LYS A 7 2.46 -11.35 -2.99
N ILE A 8 2.55 -12.44 -2.25
CA ILE A 8 2.55 -12.45 -0.79
C ILE A 8 3.91 -12.94 -0.27
N LEU A 9 4.53 -12.19 0.63
CA LEU A 9 5.71 -12.64 1.37
C LEU A 9 5.27 -13.19 2.74
N VAL A 10 5.76 -14.38 3.09
CA VAL A 10 5.58 -15.00 4.40
C VAL A 10 6.93 -15.06 5.09
N VAL A 11 7.03 -14.45 6.25
CA VAL A 11 8.25 -14.34 7.05
C VAL A 11 8.02 -14.98 8.42
N ASP A 12 8.76 -16.01 8.74
CA ASP A 12 8.73 -16.70 10.04
C ASP A 12 10.02 -17.54 10.13
N ASP A 13 10.72 -17.55 11.24
CA ASP A 13 11.96 -18.33 11.41
C ASP A 13 11.68 -19.84 11.46
N ASN A 14 10.48 -20.24 11.88
CA ASN A 14 10.07 -21.63 11.98
C ASN A 14 9.53 -22.17 10.64
N GLU A 15 10.15 -23.22 10.11
CA GLU A 15 9.80 -23.85 8.84
C GLU A 15 8.36 -24.41 8.84
N ASP A 16 7.90 -25.01 9.94
CA ASP A 16 6.54 -25.57 10.04
C ASP A 16 5.47 -24.47 9.95
N ASN A 17 5.74 -23.31 10.53
CA ASN A 17 4.87 -22.14 10.43
C ASN A 17 4.80 -21.64 8.98
N ARG A 18 5.97 -21.45 8.33
CA ARG A 18 6.04 -21.04 6.92
C ARG A 18 5.29 -22.03 6.02
N PHE A 19 5.51 -23.33 6.20
CA PHE A 19 4.82 -24.36 5.42
C PHE A 19 3.30 -24.32 5.65
N THR A 20 2.86 -24.16 6.90
CA THR A 20 1.44 -24.10 7.25
C THR A 20 0.77 -22.89 6.61
N LEU A 21 1.37 -21.70 6.71
CA LEU A 21 0.88 -20.46 6.10
C LEU A 21 0.83 -20.60 4.57
N HIS A 22 1.93 -21.04 3.95
CA HIS A 22 2.00 -21.26 2.52
C HIS A 22 0.89 -22.19 2.02
N ARG A 23 0.71 -23.35 2.68
CA ARG A 23 -0.34 -24.31 2.30
C ARG A 23 -1.75 -23.73 2.42
N ARG A 24 -2.00 -22.93 3.45
CA ARG A 24 -3.31 -22.27 3.65
C ARG A 24 -3.58 -21.23 2.57
N LEU A 25 -2.63 -20.36 2.32
CA LEU A 25 -2.74 -19.34 1.26
C LEU A 25 -2.94 -19.98 -0.13
N LYS A 26 -2.21 -21.07 -0.43
CA LYS A 26 -2.41 -21.83 -1.68
C LYS A 26 -3.83 -22.38 -1.79
N LYS A 27 -4.37 -22.92 -0.68
CA LYS A 27 -5.77 -23.44 -0.64
C LYS A 27 -6.78 -22.32 -0.87
N ASP A 28 -6.49 -21.11 -0.41
CA ASP A 28 -7.35 -19.93 -0.57
C ASP A 28 -7.23 -19.31 -1.98
N GLY A 29 -6.35 -19.86 -2.84
CA GLY A 29 -6.24 -19.51 -4.25
C GLY A 29 -5.09 -18.53 -4.58
N TYR A 30 -4.25 -18.19 -3.61
CA TYR A 30 -3.05 -17.38 -3.85
C TYR A 30 -1.94 -18.26 -4.42
N SER A 31 -1.34 -17.87 -5.55
CA SER A 31 -0.32 -18.67 -6.24
C SER A 31 1.09 -18.10 -6.15
N GLU A 32 1.22 -16.77 -6.01
CA GLU A 32 2.50 -16.07 -5.90
C GLU A 32 2.86 -15.86 -4.43
N ILE A 33 3.59 -16.82 -3.84
CA ILE A 33 3.97 -16.78 -2.41
C ILE A 33 5.47 -16.99 -2.31
N SER A 34 6.17 -15.99 -1.78
CA SER A 34 7.58 -16.08 -1.40
C SER A 34 7.72 -16.34 0.10
N LEU A 35 8.79 -17.01 0.50
CA LEU A 35 9.06 -17.38 1.89
C LEU A 35 10.40 -16.77 2.31
N ALA A 36 10.49 -16.23 3.51
CA ALA A 36 11.73 -15.80 4.15
C ALA A 36 11.86 -16.44 5.53
N ASN A 37 13.07 -16.86 5.89
CA ASN A 37 13.36 -17.59 7.12
C ASN A 37 13.77 -16.68 8.29
N GLY A 38 13.74 -15.37 8.10
CA GLY A 38 14.11 -14.38 9.11
C GLY A 38 13.96 -12.95 8.59
N GLY A 39 14.18 -11.99 9.49
CA GLY A 39 13.99 -10.58 9.21
C GLY A 39 14.97 -10.03 8.17
N GLN A 40 16.24 -10.43 8.20
CA GLN A 40 17.23 -9.96 7.24
C GLN A 40 16.89 -10.44 5.82
N GLU A 41 16.58 -11.72 5.64
CA GLU A 41 16.18 -12.25 4.33
C GLU A 41 14.91 -11.58 3.81
N ALA A 42 13.95 -11.30 4.71
CA ALA A 42 12.74 -10.57 4.33
C ALA A 42 13.04 -9.17 3.80
N LEU A 43 13.93 -8.43 4.45
CA LEU A 43 14.36 -7.10 3.98
C LEU A 43 15.06 -7.18 2.63
N ASP A 44 15.99 -8.11 2.45
CA ASP A 44 16.70 -8.30 1.19
C ASP A 44 15.70 -8.55 0.04
N ILE A 45 14.73 -9.44 0.26
CA ILE A 45 13.71 -9.80 -0.73
C ILE A 45 12.79 -8.60 -1.06
N VAL A 46 12.34 -7.82 -0.07
CA VAL A 46 11.41 -6.70 -0.34
C VAL A 46 12.07 -5.52 -1.04
N TYR A 47 13.40 -5.39 -0.96
CA TYR A 47 14.15 -4.41 -1.74
C TYR A 47 14.40 -4.86 -3.20
N GLU A 48 14.42 -6.16 -3.46
CA GLU A 48 14.63 -6.70 -4.79
C GLU A 48 13.33 -6.89 -5.58
N GLU A 49 12.23 -7.17 -4.88
CA GLU A 49 10.95 -7.56 -5.49
C GLU A 49 9.76 -6.82 -4.85
N SER A 50 8.75 -6.52 -5.67
CA SER A 50 7.51 -5.89 -5.19
C SER A 50 6.53 -6.91 -4.64
N PHE A 51 5.89 -6.59 -3.52
CA PHE A 51 4.87 -7.43 -2.87
C PHE A 51 3.54 -6.67 -2.67
N ASP A 52 2.46 -7.45 -2.63
CA ASP A 52 1.13 -6.93 -2.34
C ASP A 52 0.74 -7.08 -0.87
N LEU A 53 1.42 -7.96 -0.13
CA LEU A 53 1.20 -8.21 1.29
C LEU A 53 2.41 -8.90 1.92
N ILE A 54 2.70 -8.56 3.17
CA ILE A 54 3.68 -9.26 4.01
C ILE A 54 2.94 -9.86 5.21
N LEU A 55 3.09 -11.17 5.43
CA LEU A 55 2.78 -11.84 6.69
C LEU A 55 4.08 -11.99 7.47
N LEU A 56 4.19 -11.36 8.62
CA LEU A 56 5.45 -11.18 9.34
C LEU A 56 5.34 -11.69 10.76
N ASP A 57 6.14 -12.69 11.11
CA ASP A 57 6.27 -13.13 12.50
C ASP A 57 6.93 -12.04 13.34
N LEU A 58 6.41 -11.85 14.55
CA LEU A 58 6.95 -10.86 15.48
C LEU A 58 8.27 -11.32 16.09
N MET A 59 8.36 -12.58 16.45
CA MET A 59 9.48 -13.13 17.23
C MET A 59 10.44 -13.94 16.34
N MET A 60 11.52 -13.31 15.95
CA MET A 60 12.58 -13.94 15.15
C MET A 60 13.94 -13.68 15.79
N PRO A 61 14.92 -14.60 15.67
CA PRO A 61 16.18 -14.53 16.41
C PRO A 61 17.21 -13.54 15.85
N ASP A 62 17.11 -13.18 14.56
CA ASP A 62 18.04 -12.26 13.87
C ASP A 62 17.61 -10.80 14.03
N ILE A 63 16.60 -10.40 13.28
CA ILE A 63 15.95 -9.09 13.34
C ILE A 63 14.48 -9.33 13.69
N SER A 64 14.00 -8.68 14.74
CA SER A 64 12.60 -8.83 15.17
C SER A 64 11.62 -8.36 14.11
N GLY A 65 10.42 -8.96 14.06
CA GLY A 65 9.39 -8.52 13.14
C GLY A 65 9.00 -7.05 13.32
N LEU A 66 9.10 -6.51 14.53
CA LEU A 66 8.85 -5.09 14.77
C LEU A 66 9.90 -4.21 14.08
N GLU A 67 11.17 -4.58 14.12
CA GLU A 67 12.25 -3.84 13.44
C GLU A 67 12.09 -3.91 11.92
N VAL A 68 11.73 -5.08 11.37
CA VAL A 68 11.40 -5.24 9.93
C VAL A 68 10.23 -4.34 9.55
N LEU A 69 9.15 -4.34 10.35
CA LEU A 69 7.97 -3.49 10.14
C LEU A 69 8.37 -2.01 10.10
N GLN A 70 9.15 -1.54 11.08
CA GLN A 70 9.61 -0.15 11.15
C GLN A 70 10.44 0.25 9.93
N GLN A 71 11.34 -0.62 9.46
CA GLN A 71 12.12 -0.37 8.26
C GLN A 71 11.22 -0.28 7.02
N VAL A 72 10.32 -1.24 6.81
CA VAL A 72 9.36 -1.23 5.69
C VAL A 72 8.46 0.00 5.72
N LYS A 73 7.97 0.42 6.89
CA LYS A 73 7.03 1.56 7.01
C LYS A 73 7.73 2.92 6.97
N SER A 74 9.01 3.00 7.30
CA SER A 74 9.80 4.24 7.18
C SER A 74 10.28 4.50 5.75
N ASP A 75 10.40 3.47 4.92
CA ASP A 75 10.86 3.58 3.55
C ASP A 75 9.72 4.09 2.63
N PRO A 76 9.93 5.20 1.89
CA PRO A 76 8.91 5.77 0.98
C PRO A 76 8.43 4.81 -0.10
N ASP A 77 9.31 3.91 -0.58
CA ASP A 77 9.02 2.97 -1.65
C ASP A 77 8.32 1.69 -1.16
N LEU A 78 8.51 1.31 0.12
CA LEU A 78 7.98 0.09 0.72
C LEU A 78 6.75 0.32 1.62
N ARG A 79 6.60 1.50 2.23
CA ARG A 79 5.54 1.80 3.21
C ARG A 79 4.11 1.54 2.72
N HIS A 80 3.92 1.52 1.40
CA HIS A 80 2.62 1.24 0.78
C HIS A 80 2.21 -0.23 0.86
N ILE A 81 3.17 -1.15 1.15
CA ILE A 81 2.92 -2.58 1.28
C ILE A 81 2.22 -2.83 2.63
N PRO A 82 1.02 -3.43 2.64
CA PRO A 82 0.37 -3.82 3.88
C PRO A 82 1.15 -4.93 4.58
N VAL A 83 1.26 -4.82 5.91
CA VAL A 83 1.91 -5.81 6.77
C VAL A 83 0.91 -6.31 7.80
N ILE A 84 0.72 -7.63 7.85
CA ILE A 84 -0.03 -8.33 8.88
C ILE A 84 0.96 -9.03 9.79
N MET A 85 0.96 -8.64 11.07
CA MET A 85 1.83 -9.28 12.06
C MET A 85 1.26 -10.62 12.51
N VAL A 86 2.13 -11.59 12.74
CA VAL A 86 1.76 -12.88 13.35
C VAL A 86 2.39 -12.94 14.74
N THR A 87 1.55 -13.07 15.79
CA THR A 87 2.00 -12.95 17.19
C THR A 87 1.56 -14.14 18.03
N ALA A 88 2.16 -14.34 19.21
CA ALA A 88 1.62 -15.27 20.20
C ALA A 88 0.29 -14.77 20.77
N SER A 89 -0.58 -15.69 21.20
CA SER A 89 -1.98 -15.36 21.59
C SER A 89 -2.11 -14.51 22.86
N ASP A 90 -1.10 -14.51 23.71
CA ASP A 90 -1.06 -13.84 25.02
C ASP A 90 -0.31 -12.50 24.99
N ASP A 91 0.19 -12.09 23.82
CA ASP A 91 1.00 -10.89 23.65
C ASP A 91 0.18 -9.71 23.06
N VAL A 92 -0.80 -9.25 23.84
CA VAL A 92 -1.68 -8.13 23.44
C VAL A 92 -0.92 -6.80 23.38
N GLU A 93 0.07 -6.61 24.27
CA GLU A 93 0.85 -5.37 24.31
C GLU A 93 1.71 -5.23 23.06
N SER A 94 2.40 -6.28 22.66
CA SER A 94 3.19 -6.29 21.41
C SER A 94 2.30 -6.15 20.17
N ALA A 95 1.09 -6.70 20.16
CA ALA A 95 0.14 -6.47 19.07
C ALA A 95 -0.27 -4.99 18.95
N ALA A 96 -0.50 -4.31 20.08
CA ALA A 96 -0.80 -2.89 20.10
C ALA A 96 0.40 -2.04 19.61
N GLU A 97 1.62 -2.39 20.02
CA GLU A 97 2.84 -1.74 19.57
C GLU A 97 3.03 -1.89 18.05
N CYS A 98 2.78 -3.09 17.50
CA CYS A 98 2.83 -3.32 16.05
C CYS A 98 1.86 -2.41 15.28
N ILE A 99 0.62 -2.28 15.74
CA ILE A 99 -0.37 -1.39 15.11
C ILE A 99 0.08 0.08 15.19
N GLN A 100 0.61 0.53 16.34
CA GLN A 100 1.15 1.88 16.49
C GLN A 100 2.35 2.14 15.58
N SER A 101 3.16 1.10 15.30
CA SER A 101 4.29 1.14 14.39
C SER A 101 3.90 1.03 12.90
N GLY A 102 2.61 0.95 12.60
CA GLY A 102 2.08 1.01 11.23
C GLY A 102 1.70 -0.34 10.63
N ALA A 103 1.61 -1.42 11.41
CA ALA A 103 1.03 -2.66 10.92
C ALA A 103 -0.44 -2.44 10.52
N ASP A 104 -0.84 -3.03 9.40
CA ASP A 104 -2.22 -2.90 8.89
C ASP A 104 -3.19 -3.80 9.66
N ASP A 105 -2.69 -4.91 10.24
CA ASP A 105 -3.46 -5.85 11.07
C ASP A 105 -2.53 -6.83 11.81
N TYR A 106 -3.11 -7.71 12.65
CA TYR A 106 -2.37 -8.80 13.30
C TYR A 106 -3.20 -10.08 13.38
N ILE A 107 -2.53 -11.22 13.50
CA ILE A 107 -3.13 -12.55 13.65
C ILE A 107 -2.40 -13.27 14.79
N THR A 108 -3.15 -13.86 15.72
CA THR A 108 -2.57 -14.62 16.84
C THR A 108 -2.35 -16.08 16.48
N LYS A 109 -1.27 -16.67 16.97
CA LYS A 109 -1.01 -18.11 16.92
C LYS A 109 -1.82 -18.81 18.06
N PRO A 110 -2.47 -19.96 17.84
CA PRO A 110 -2.49 -20.77 16.63
C PRO A 110 -3.36 -20.16 15.53
N ILE A 111 -2.85 -20.15 14.30
CA ILE A 111 -3.47 -19.45 13.18
C ILE A 111 -4.80 -20.10 12.79
N ASN A 112 -5.88 -19.37 12.92
CA ASN A 112 -7.19 -19.75 12.42
C ASN A 112 -7.29 -19.49 10.92
N ALA A 113 -7.62 -20.51 10.12
CA ALA A 113 -7.66 -20.40 8.66
C ALA A 113 -8.69 -19.38 8.15
N THR A 114 -9.88 -19.33 8.77
CA THR A 114 -10.94 -18.39 8.38
C THR A 114 -10.53 -16.96 8.68
N LEU A 115 -9.91 -16.73 9.83
CA LEU A 115 -9.42 -15.40 10.22
C LEU A 115 -8.26 -14.94 9.33
N LEU A 116 -7.31 -15.84 9.02
CA LEU A 116 -6.22 -15.57 8.09
C LEU A 116 -6.77 -15.10 6.73
N ASN A 117 -7.67 -15.89 6.13
CA ASN A 117 -8.26 -15.54 4.84
C ASN A 117 -8.99 -14.19 4.87
N ALA A 118 -9.80 -13.94 5.89
CA ALA A 118 -10.55 -12.68 6.03
C ALA A 118 -9.61 -11.46 6.13
N ARG A 119 -8.51 -11.55 6.90
CA ARG A 119 -7.56 -10.44 7.06
C ARG A 119 -6.70 -10.22 5.83
N VAL A 120 -6.21 -11.31 5.21
CA VAL A 120 -5.43 -11.25 3.96
C VAL A 120 -6.27 -10.62 2.85
N SER A 121 -7.50 -11.11 2.61
CA SER A 121 -8.37 -10.55 1.57
C SER A 121 -8.70 -9.08 1.83
N SER A 122 -9.03 -8.71 3.08
CA SER A 122 -9.32 -7.32 3.45
C SER A 122 -8.13 -6.39 3.20
N SER A 123 -6.91 -6.81 3.57
CA SER A 123 -5.70 -6.01 3.39
C SER A 123 -5.34 -5.86 1.90
N LEU A 124 -5.48 -6.92 1.11
CA LEU A 124 -5.27 -6.88 -0.34
C LEU A 124 -6.30 -5.99 -1.05
N ASP A 125 -7.58 -6.04 -0.64
CA ASP A 125 -8.62 -5.17 -1.20
C ASP A 125 -8.33 -3.69 -0.90
N LYS A 126 -7.94 -3.36 0.34
CA LYS A 126 -7.54 -2.00 0.72
C LYS A 126 -6.34 -1.52 -0.10
N LYS A 127 -5.32 -2.36 -0.30
CA LYS A 127 -4.17 -2.02 -1.14
C LYS A 127 -4.61 -1.76 -2.57
N ARG A 128 -5.42 -2.64 -3.15
CA ARG A 128 -5.92 -2.49 -4.51
C ARG A 128 -6.67 -1.18 -4.74
N VAL A 129 -7.50 -0.76 -3.78
CA VAL A 129 -8.21 0.52 -3.85
C VAL A 129 -7.21 1.68 -3.82
N ARG A 130 -6.24 1.67 -2.90
CA ARG A 130 -5.17 2.70 -2.82
C ARG A 130 -4.36 2.80 -4.12
N ASP A 131 -3.99 1.67 -4.71
CA ASP A 131 -3.21 1.63 -5.95
C ASP A 131 -4.02 2.18 -7.14
N LEU A 132 -5.32 1.90 -7.20
CA LEU A 132 -6.22 2.45 -8.21
C LEU A 132 -6.38 3.97 -8.06
N GLU A 133 -6.55 4.47 -6.83
CA GLU A 133 -6.63 5.91 -6.54
C GLU A 133 -5.34 6.64 -6.92
N ALA A 134 -4.18 6.08 -6.54
CA ALA A 134 -2.87 6.65 -6.89
C ALA A 134 -2.66 6.70 -8.42
N SER A 135 -3.01 5.64 -9.13
CA SER A 135 -2.96 5.57 -10.60
C SER A 135 -3.88 6.60 -11.25
N TYR A 136 -5.10 6.77 -10.73
CA TYR A 136 -6.05 7.75 -11.23
C TYR A 136 -5.55 9.18 -11.05
N LEU A 137 -5.05 9.52 -9.85
CA LEU A 137 -4.49 10.85 -9.56
C LEU A 137 -3.29 11.15 -10.45
N GLY A 138 -2.39 10.20 -10.66
CA GLY A 138 -1.24 10.36 -11.56
C GLY A 138 -1.65 10.67 -13.00
N ARG A 139 -2.67 9.98 -13.52
CA ARG A 139 -3.23 10.23 -14.86
C ARG A 139 -3.86 11.62 -14.98
N VAL A 140 -4.64 12.04 -13.99
CA VAL A 140 -5.25 13.38 -13.97
C VAL A 140 -4.19 14.48 -13.96
N GLU A 141 -3.11 14.28 -13.22
CA GLU A 141 -2.00 15.24 -13.15
C GLU A 141 -1.23 15.33 -14.47
N GLU A 142 -1.00 14.20 -15.13
CA GLU A 142 -0.38 14.14 -16.46
C GLU A 142 -1.26 14.83 -17.52
N GLU A 143 -2.58 14.61 -17.51
CA GLU A 143 -3.50 15.27 -18.43
C GLU A 143 -3.56 16.78 -18.20
N LYS A 144 -3.56 17.23 -16.94
CA LYS A 144 -3.47 18.65 -16.59
C LYS A 144 -2.20 19.29 -17.12
N LYS A 145 -1.06 18.59 -16.97
CA LYS A 145 0.23 19.07 -17.48
C LYS A 145 0.21 19.20 -18.99
N LYS A 146 -0.25 18.18 -19.72
CA LYS A 146 -0.39 18.21 -21.18
C LYS A 146 -1.30 19.36 -21.65
N THR A 147 -2.42 19.58 -20.98
CA THR A 147 -3.37 20.67 -21.31
C THR A 147 -2.70 22.04 -21.07
N ASN A 148 -1.96 22.20 -19.98
CA ASN A 148 -1.27 23.45 -19.68
C ASN A 148 -0.13 23.72 -20.67
N ASP A 149 0.62 22.71 -21.07
CA ASP A 149 1.68 22.82 -22.08
C ASP A 149 1.14 23.18 -23.45
N LEU A 150 0.00 22.62 -23.85
CA LEU A 150 -0.72 23.00 -25.07
C LEU A 150 -1.19 24.45 -25.03
N LEU A 151 -1.77 24.91 -23.93
CA LEU A 151 -2.17 26.32 -23.74
C LEU A 151 -0.98 27.27 -23.91
N HIS A 152 0.18 26.90 -23.32
CA HIS A 152 1.41 27.69 -23.44
C HIS A 152 2.04 27.67 -24.85
N SER A 153 1.79 26.63 -25.64
CA SER A 153 2.28 26.53 -27.02
C SER A 153 1.45 27.33 -28.05
N VAL A 154 0.15 27.54 -27.75
CA VAL A 154 -0.81 28.19 -28.68
C VAL A 154 -1.02 29.66 -28.37
N LEU A 155 -0.79 30.11 -27.11
CA LEU A 155 -1.01 31.51 -26.71
C LEU A 155 0.33 32.29 -26.62
N PRO A 156 0.40 33.52 -27.13
CA PRO A 156 1.56 34.40 -26.96
C PRO A 156 1.86 34.64 -25.49
N LYS A 157 3.15 34.74 -25.13
CA LYS A 157 3.66 34.78 -23.75
C LYS A 157 3.08 35.83 -22.79
N GLY A 158 2.19 36.71 -23.27
CA GLY A 158 1.52 37.76 -22.46
C GLY A 158 0.10 37.44 -22.01
N THR A 159 -0.63 36.54 -22.68
CA THR A 159 -2.09 36.35 -22.49
C THR A 159 -2.46 35.27 -21.46
N VAL A 160 -1.54 34.40 -21.09
CA VAL A 160 -1.83 33.27 -20.16
C VAL A 160 -2.07 33.77 -18.72
N GLY A 161 -1.43 34.86 -18.31
CA GLY A 161 -1.65 35.49 -17.01
C GLY A 161 -3.03 36.12 -16.84
N GLU A 162 -3.56 36.72 -17.91
CA GLU A 162 -4.86 37.40 -17.90
C GLU A 162 -6.03 36.42 -17.88
N ILE A 163 -5.91 35.26 -18.57
CA ILE A 163 -6.97 34.23 -18.58
C ILE A 163 -7.08 33.53 -17.21
N LYS A 164 -5.94 33.28 -16.52
CA LYS A 164 -5.97 32.72 -15.17
C LYS A 164 -6.55 33.68 -14.12
N SER A 165 -6.41 34.98 -14.31
CA SER A 165 -7.02 36.00 -13.43
C SER A 165 -8.51 36.21 -13.76
N ALA A 166 -8.92 36.04 -15.00
CA ALA A 166 -10.31 36.20 -15.44
C ALA A 166 -11.23 35.04 -15.01
N SER A 167 -10.68 33.82 -14.83
CA SER A 167 -11.47 32.67 -14.34
C SER A 167 -11.81 32.75 -12.86
N ASN A 168 -11.26 33.69 -12.11
CA ASN A 168 -11.53 33.90 -10.69
C ASN A 168 -12.42 35.12 -10.40
N THR A 169 -12.90 35.82 -11.46
CA THR A 169 -13.88 36.88 -11.31
C THR A 169 -15.27 36.34 -11.69
N GLY A 170 -16.11 36.16 -10.67
CA GLY A 170 -17.54 35.85 -10.89
C GLY A 170 -18.22 36.87 -11.76
N PRO A 171 -19.44 36.61 -12.29
CA PRO A 171 -20.11 37.44 -13.27
C PRO A 171 -20.24 38.88 -12.73
N LYS A 172 -19.62 39.84 -13.42
CA LYS A 172 -19.83 41.25 -13.18
C LYS A 172 -21.23 41.60 -13.65
N ARG A 173 -22.09 41.94 -12.71
CA ARG A 173 -23.40 42.51 -12.96
C ARG A 173 -23.20 43.90 -13.59
N TYR A 174 -23.59 44.08 -14.85
CA TYR A 174 -23.70 45.38 -15.48
C TYR A 174 -25.06 45.92 -15.14
N ASP A 175 -25.16 46.78 -14.12
CA ASP A 175 -26.28 47.65 -13.91
C ASP A 175 -26.09 48.88 -14.81
N ASN A 176 -27.14 49.27 -15.52
CA ASN A 176 -27.37 50.43 -16.34
C ASN A 176 -27.11 50.32 -17.86
N VAL A 177 -28.21 50.07 -18.57
CA VAL A 177 -28.55 50.87 -19.75
C VAL A 177 -29.90 51.52 -19.47
N ALA A 178 -29.87 52.81 -19.19
CA ALA A 178 -31.02 53.68 -19.25
C ALA A 178 -31.19 54.14 -20.71
N ILE A 179 -32.33 53.99 -21.24
CA ILE A 179 -33.19 55.02 -21.95
C ILE A 179 -34.54 54.42 -22.12
#